data_bc7469576e9a19e13cb535b8a4b842db
#
_entry.id   bc7469576e9a19e13cb535b8a4b842db
#
_cell.length_a   1.000
_cell.length_b   1.000
_cell.length_c   1.000
_cell.angle_alpha   90.00
_cell.angle_beta   90.00
_cell.angle_gamma   90.00
#
_symmetry.space_group_name_H-M   'P 1'
#
loop_
_entity.id
_entity.type
_entity.pdbx_description
1 polymer ?
#
loop_
_entity_poly.entity_id
_entity_poly.type
_entity_poly.pdbx_seq_one_letter_code
_entity_poly.pdbx_strand_id
1 'polypeptide(L)'
;APQLPLRIVYTGRLLSLEMRDPTLLLEALQAEALSRWVSRGAVEVHWYCDAASQQLLESLLERYSDEVRTCQHFHAMVPYAEVPTLLAQADMLLLLGRREQPEGPHGMVTTKLFEAMAMRRPILMVESDESVVAQILRAHGGALAATEVAQVVEFVAHHLERLERGEVLPIDTFTEHYKQYTRAAMAEAFAQLFGTLV
;
A
#
# COMPACT_ATOMS: atom_id res chain seq x y z
N ALA A 1 -14.61 15.28 -8.26
CA ALA A 1 -14.48 15.64 -6.84
C ALA A 1 -14.15 14.37 -6.07
N PRO A 2 -13.29 14.43 -5.05
CA PRO A 2 -13.03 13.31 -4.18
C PRO A 2 -14.34 12.90 -3.50
N GLN A 3 -14.67 11.64 -3.61
CA GLN A 3 -15.91 11.09 -3.08
C GLN A 3 -15.63 9.76 -2.38
N LEU A 4 -16.37 9.48 -1.33
CA LEU A 4 -16.42 8.12 -0.78
C LEU A 4 -17.00 7.15 -1.82
N PRO A 5 -16.60 5.89 -1.85
CA PRO A 5 -15.71 5.25 -0.88
C PRO A 5 -14.22 5.59 -1.09
N LEU A 6 -13.43 5.49 -0.02
CA LEU A 6 -11.97 5.44 -0.09
C LEU A 6 -11.55 4.14 -0.76
N ARG A 7 -10.93 4.24 -1.94
CA ARG A 7 -10.49 3.08 -2.72
C ARG A 7 -9.02 2.76 -2.42
N ILE A 8 -8.80 1.70 -1.66
CA ILE A 8 -7.47 1.15 -1.35
C ILE A 8 -7.15 0.06 -2.37
N VAL A 9 -6.04 0.15 -3.09
CA VAL A 9 -5.72 -0.78 -4.17
C VAL A 9 -4.41 -1.52 -3.89
N TYR A 10 -4.48 -2.84 -3.98
CA TYR A 10 -3.33 -3.75 -4.01
C TYR A 10 -3.20 -4.42 -5.39
N THR A 11 -1.97 -4.54 -5.89
CA THR A 11 -1.68 -5.27 -7.13
C THR A 11 -0.61 -6.31 -6.91
N GLY A 12 -0.83 -7.54 -7.39
CA GLY A 12 0.16 -8.61 -7.44
C GLY A 12 -0.14 -9.80 -6.54
N ARG A 13 0.81 -10.72 -6.43
CA ARG A 13 0.65 -11.98 -5.67
C ARG A 13 0.98 -11.79 -4.20
N LEU A 14 0.26 -12.50 -3.34
CA LEU A 14 0.61 -12.61 -1.91
C LEU A 14 1.75 -13.62 -1.70
N LEU A 15 1.75 -14.71 -2.45
CA LEU A 15 2.63 -15.88 -2.34
C LEU A 15 2.34 -16.70 -1.08
N SER A 16 2.45 -16.11 0.10
CA SER A 16 2.01 -16.64 1.39
C SER A 16 1.76 -15.49 2.36
N LEU A 17 1.01 -15.73 3.44
CA LEU A 17 0.80 -14.75 4.50
C LEU A 17 2.09 -14.44 5.26
N GLU A 18 3.05 -15.37 5.31
CA GLU A 18 4.36 -15.11 5.89
C GLU A 18 5.15 -14.04 5.12
N MET A 19 4.99 -13.99 3.79
CA MET A 19 5.71 -13.05 2.93
C MET A 19 4.98 -11.72 2.72
N ARG A 20 3.64 -11.75 2.74
CA ARG A 20 2.79 -10.59 2.49
C ARG A 20 1.51 -10.73 3.30
N ASP A 21 1.52 -10.14 4.48
CA ASP A 21 0.43 -10.26 5.45
C ASP A 21 -0.46 -9.01 5.44
N PRO A 22 -1.75 -9.14 5.11
CA PRO A 22 -2.70 -8.02 5.17
C PRO A 22 -3.35 -7.87 6.56
N THR A 23 -3.00 -8.69 7.55
CA THR A 23 -3.70 -8.78 8.84
C THR A 23 -3.84 -7.43 9.54
N LEU A 24 -2.78 -6.61 9.58
CA LEU A 24 -2.87 -5.27 10.20
C LEU A 24 -3.94 -4.38 9.55
N LEU A 25 -4.12 -4.45 8.22
CA LEU A 25 -5.19 -3.72 7.55
C LEU A 25 -6.56 -4.27 7.93
N LEU A 26 -6.73 -5.59 7.91
CA LEU A 26 -8.02 -6.21 8.22
C LEU A 26 -8.43 -5.97 9.68
N GLU A 27 -7.50 -6.07 10.63
CA GLU A 27 -7.73 -5.73 12.03
C GLU A 27 -8.06 -4.24 12.22
N ALA A 28 -7.41 -3.35 11.48
CA ALA A 28 -7.74 -1.93 11.52
C ALA A 28 -9.15 -1.66 10.99
N LEU A 29 -9.56 -2.30 9.89
CA LEU A 29 -10.91 -2.17 9.34
C LEU A 29 -11.99 -2.72 10.29
N GLN A 30 -11.65 -3.70 11.14
CA GLN A 30 -12.55 -4.24 12.16
C GLN A 30 -12.57 -3.40 13.45
N ALA A 31 -11.63 -2.49 13.63
CA ALA A 31 -11.57 -1.66 14.82
C ALA A 31 -12.78 -0.72 14.94
N GLU A 32 -13.28 -0.52 16.16
CA GLU A 32 -14.43 0.34 16.45
C GLU A 32 -14.26 1.75 15.85
N ALA A 33 -13.04 2.28 15.88
CA ALA A 33 -12.75 3.60 15.36
C ALA A 33 -13.04 3.77 13.85
N LEU A 34 -12.99 2.69 13.05
CA LEU A 34 -13.31 2.71 11.63
C LEU A 34 -14.72 2.17 11.32
N SER A 35 -15.42 1.59 12.30
CA SER A 35 -16.70 0.89 12.10
C SER A 35 -17.75 1.76 11.42
N ARG A 36 -17.83 3.05 11.75
CA ARG A 36 -18.79 3.99 11.15
C ARG A 36 -18.61 4.16 9.63
N TRP A 37 -17.39 4.00 9.12
CA TRP A 37 -17.11 4.10 7.69
C TRP A 37 -17.24 2.75 6.99
N VAL A 38 -16.73 1.69 7.62
CA VAL A 38 -16.78 0.34 7.07
C VAL A 38 -18.23 -0.13 6.92
N SER A 39 -19.07 0.02 7.96
CA SER A 39 -20.48 -0.42 7.97
C SER A 39 -21.35 0.27 6.91
N ARG A 40 -21.02 1.48 6.49
CA ARG A 40 -21.77 2.20 5.43
C ARG A 40 -21.14 2.09 4.04
N GLY A 41 -20.12 1.23 3.87
CA GLY A 41 -19.44 1.04 2.59
C GLY A 41 -18.60 2.23 2.14
N ALA A 42 -18.07 3.03 3.09
CA ALA A 42 -17.23 4.17 2.77
C ALA A 42 -15.75 3.82 2.55
N VAL A 43 -15.40 2.53 2.65
CA VAL A 43 -14.07 1.97 2.35
C VAL A 43 -14.22 0.78 1.43
N GLU A 44 -13.40 0.71 0.40
CA GLU A 44 -13.28 -0.43 -0.49
C GLU A 44 -11.81 -0.83 -0.61
N VAL A 45 -11.51 -2.12 -0.49
CA VAL A 45 -10.18 -2.67 -0.73
C VAL A 45 -10.22 -3.54 -1.97
N HIS A 46 -9.50 -3.13 -2.99
CA HIS A 46 -9.47 -3.79 -4.30
C HIS A 46 -8.20 -4.62 -4.46
N TRP A 47 -8.35 -5.93 -4.57
CA TRP A 47 -7.28 -6.90 -4.68
C TRP A 47 -7.14 -7.37 -6.13
N TYR A 48 -6.16 -6.87 -6.86
CA TYR A 48 -5.81 -7.34 -8.21
C TYR A 48 -4.72 -8.40 -8.10
N CYS A 49 -5.11 -9.66 -7.92
CA CYS A 49 -4.21 -10.75 -7.63
C CYS A 49 -4.60 -12.06 -8.35
N ASP A 50 -3.73 -13.06 -8.28
CA ASP A 50 -4.01 -14.37 -8.84
C ASP A 50 -4.97 -15.20 -7.96
N ALA A 51 -5.52 -16.27 -8.53
CA ALA A 51 -6.50 -17.11 -7.85
C ALA A 51 -5.97 -17.72 -6.53
N ALA A 52 -4.69 -18.08 -6.46
CA ALA A 52 -4.09 -18.61 -5.24
C ALA A 52 -4.05 -17.55 -4.12
N SER A 53 -3.71 -16.31 -4.47
CA SER A 53 -3.75 -15.18 -3.52
C SER A 53 -5.17 -14.85 -3.07
N GLN A 54 -6.17 -14.93 -3.97
CA GLN A 54 -7.58 -14.74 -3.61
C GLN A 54 -8.02 -15.79 -2.61
N GLN A 55 -7.72 -17.08 -2.83
CA GLN A 55 -8.05 -18.15 -1.90
C GLN A 55 -7.43 -17.95 -0.52
N LEU A 56 -6.17 -17.48 -0.46
CA LEU A 56 -5.52 -17.15 0.82
C LEU A 56 -6.27 -16.02 1.56
N LEU A 57 -6.66 -14.98 0.83
CA LEU A 57 -7.40 -13.85 1.40
C LEU A 57 -8.80 -14.26 1.84
N GLU A 58 -9.54 -15.02 1.04
CA GLU A 58 -10.87 -15.53 1.38
C GLU A 58 -10.82 -16.37 2.66
N SER A 59 -9.86 -17.30 2.77
CA SER A 59 -9.67 -18.10 3.99
C SER A 59 -9.30 -17.25 5.21
N LEU A 60 -8.49 -16.21 5.03
CA LEU A 60 -8.15 -15.28 6.11
C LEU A 60 -9.38 -14.49 6.55
N LEU A 61 -10.21 -14.05 5.62
CA LEU A 61 -11.40 -13.23 5.86
C LEU A 61 -12.50 -13.95 6.64
N GLU A 62 -12.52 -15.29 6.69
CA GLU A 62 -13.45 -16.05 7.51
C GLU A 62 -13.40 -15.68 9.01
N ARG A 63 -12.29 -15.06 9.47
CA ARG A 63 -12.06 -14.65 10.86
C ARG A 63 -12.63 -13.26 11.17
N TYR A 64 -13.09 -12.52 10.16
CA TYR A 64 -13.50 -11.12 10.28
C TYR A 64 -15.01 -10.96 10.12
N SER A 65 -15.54 -9.81 10.55
CA SER A 65 -16.96 -9.49 10.46
C SER A 65 -17.46 -9.40 9.01
N ASP A 66 -18.77 -9.47 8.83
CA ASP A 66 -19.40 -9.34 7.50
C ASP A 66 -19.12 -8.00 6.86
N GLU A 67 -19.06 -6.93 7.66
CA GLU A 67 -18.75 -5.58 7.18
C GLU A 67 -17.33 -5.51 6.61
N VAL A 68 -16.34 -6.11 7.30
CA VAL A 68 -14.96 -6.17 6.81
C VAL A 68 -14.87 -7.04 5.56
N ARG A 69 -15.63 -8.14 5.48
CA ARG A 69 -15.65 -8.98 4.28
C ARG A 69 -16.28 -8.28 3.08
N THR A 70 -17.36 -7.55 3.31
CA THR A 70 -18.11 -6.86 2.24
C THR A 70 -17.32 -5.73 1.59
N CYS A 71 -16.39 -5.10 2.29
CA CYS A 71 -15.56 -4.06 1.71
C CYS A 71 -14.37 -4.59 0.88
N GLN A 72 -14.19 -5.91 0.76
CA GLN A 72 -13.12 -6.53 -0.04
C GLN A 72 -13.63 -6.88 -1.45
N HIS A 73 -12.92 -6.41 -2.46
CA HIS A 73 -13.27 -6.61 -3.87
C HIS A 73 -12.13 -7.33 -4.58
N PHE A 74 -12.41 -8.54 -5.09
CA PHE A 74 -11.42 -9.37 -5.76
C PHE A 74 -11.50 -9.20 -7.27
N HIS A 75 -10.34 -9.03 -7.90
CA HIS A 75 -10.18 -8.87 -9.34
C HIS A 75 -9.06 -9.78 -9.84
N ALA A 76 -9.16 -10.22 -11.08
CA ALA A 76 -8.07 -10.89 -11.76
C ALA A 76 -6.85 -9.94 -11.91
N MET A 77 -5.67 -10.52 -12.03
CA MET A 77 -4.47 -9.75 -12.37
C MET A 77 -4.67 -9.04 -13.71
N VAL A 78 -4.29 -7.78 -13.75
CA VAL A 78 -4.27 -7.01 -15.00
C VAL A 78 -2.91 -7.13 -15.71
N PRO A 79 -2.86 -6.97 -17.04
CA PRO A 79 -1.60 -6.87 -17.77
C PRO A 79 -0.71 -5.76 -17.20
N TYR A 80 0.59 -5.98 -17.22
CA TYR A 80 1.56 -5.02 -16.66
C TYR A 80 1.42 -3.60 -17.21
N ALA A 81 1.11 -3.48 -18.50
CA ALA A 81 0.92 -2.17 -19.14
C ALA A 81 -0.30 -1.38 -18.62
N GLU A 82 -1.28 -2.06 -18.00
CA GLU A 82 -2.49 -1.44 -17.46
C GLU A 82 -2.34 -1.04 -15.99
N VAL A 83 -1.34 -1.60 -15.29
CA VAL A 83 -1.10 -1.35 -13.86
C VAL A 83 -0.98 0.15 -13.54
N PRO A 84 -0.22 0.98 -14.28
CA PRO A 84 -0.12 2.41 -13.98
C PRO A 84 -1.47 3.13 -14.03
N THR A 85 -2.32 2.81 -15.00
CA THR A 85 -3.66 3.39 -15.15
C THR A 85 -4.55 2.99 -13.97
N LEU A 86 -4.48 1.73 -13.56
CA LEU A 86 -5.20 1.22 -12.41
C LEU A 86 -4.78 1.92 -11.11
N LEU A 87 -3.49 2.01 -10.85
CA LEU A 87 -2.96 2.66 -9.64
C LEU A 87 -3.29 4.16 -9.60
N ALA A 88 -3.33 4.83 -10.74
CA ALA A 88 -3.70 6.25 -10.82
C ALA A 88 -5.18 6.51 -10.45
N GLN A 89 -6.04 5.49 -10.49
CA GLN A 89 -7.45 5.58 -10.10
C GLN A 89 -7.69 5.30 -8.61
N ALA A 90 -6.68 4.84 -7.89
CA ALA A 90 -6.76 4.59 -6.46
C ALA A 90 -6.72 5.89 -5.67
N ASP A 91 -7.37 5.92 -4.51
CA ASP A 91 -7.21 6.98 -3.51
C ASP A 91 -6.03 6.69 -2.59
N MET A 92 -5.74 5.41 -2.34
CA MET A 92 -4.63 4.92 -1.53
C MET A 92 -4.05 3.63 -2.12
N LEU A 93 -2.74 3.51 -2.11
CA LEU A 93 -2.02 2.33 -2.58
C LEU A 93 -1.59 1.47 -1.41
N LEU A 94 -1.88 0.17 -1.48
CA LEU A 94 -1.51 -0.81 -0.47
C LEU A 94 -0.25 -1.56 -0.87
N LEU A 95 0.72 -1.56 0.04
CA LEU A 95 1.89 -2.44 -0.03
C LEU A 95 1.83 -3.41 1.15
N LEU A 96 2.13 -4.67 0.88
CA LEU A 96 2.24 -5.69 1.90
C LEU A 96 3.72 -5.98 2.15
N GLY A 97 4.12 -5.80 3.38
CA GLY A 97 5.44 -6.15 3.88
C GLY A 97 5.44 -7.48 4.60
N ARG A 98 6.49 -7.70 5.33
CA ARG A 98 6.71 -8.86 6.18
C ARG A 98 7.24 -8.35 7.50
N ARG A 99 6.74 -8.88 8.60
CA ARG A 99 7.34 -8.62 9.93
C ARG A 99 8.79 -9.05 9.93
N GLU A 100 9.62 -8.24 10.56
CA GLU A 100 11.03 -8.55 10.72
C GLU A 100 11.20 -9.90 11.42
N GLN A 101 12.02 -10.75 10.81
CA GLN A 101 12.50 -11.98 11.46
C GLN A 101 13.98 -11.78 11.78
N PRO A 102 14.41 -12.07 13.02
CA PRO A 102 15.81 -11.80 13.45
C PRO A 102 16.89 -12.41 12.54
N GLU A 103 16.56 -13.49 11.86
CA GLU A 103 17.48 -14.25 10.98
C GLU A 103 17.07 -14.17 9.49
N GLY A 104 16.08 -13.33 9.14
CA GLY A 104 15.56 -13.21 7.78
C GLY A 104 16.24 -12.12 6.96
N PRO A 105 16.04 -12.11 5.63
CA PRO A 105 16.52 -11.03 4.80
C PRO A 105 15.77 -9.74 5.14
N HIS A 106 16.52 -8.70 5.50
CA HIS A 106 15.98 -7.37 5.75
C HIS A 106 15.86 -6.57 4.45
N GLY A 107 14.84 -5.71 4.37
CA GLY A 107 14.77 -4.69 3.33
C GLY A 107 14.49 -5.19 1.92
N MET A 108 13.56 -6.13 1.76
CA MET A 108 13.16 -6.58 0.42
C MET A 108 12.48 -5.46 -0.36
N VAL A 109 13.24 -4.75 -1.17
CA VAL A 109 12.74 -3.68 -2.06
C VAL A 109 12.20 -4.32 -3.34
N THR A 110 10.94 -4.05 -3.66
CA THR A 110 10.30 -4.54 -4.89
C THR A 110 9.98 -3.40 -5.84
N THR A 111 9.79 -3.70 -7.12
CA THR A 111 9.39 -2.71 -8.14
C THR A 111 8.09 -2.00 -7.79
N LYS A 112 7.18 -2.67 -7.07
CA LYS A 112 5.89 -2.10 -6.63
C LYS A 112 6.05 -0.85 -5.76
N LEU A 113 7.11 -0.78 -4.95
CA LEU A 113 7.41 0.42 -4.16
C LEU A 113 7.61 1.62 -5.08
N PHE A 114 8.46 1.49 -6.09
CA PHE A 114 8.77 2.58 -7.01
C PHE A 114 7.60 2.94 -7.92
N GLU A 115 6.81 1.96 -8.32
CA GLU A 115 5.55 2.17 -9.06
C GLU A 115 4.55 2.97 -8.20
N ALA A 116 4.37 2.60 -6.93
CA ALA A 116 3.50 3.31 -6.01
C ALA A 116 3.97 4.76 -5.77
N MET A 117 5.27 4.96 -5.53
CA MET A 117 5.85 6.30 -5.34
C MET A 117 5.64 7.21 -6.56
N ALA A 118 5.73 6.65 -7.78
CA ALA A 118 5.53 7.40 -9.02
C ALA A 118 4.09 7.89 -9.20
N MET A 119 3.10 7.23 -8.58
CA MET A 119 1.69 7.60 -8.69
C MET A 119 1.30 8.81 -7.84
N ARG A 120 2.13 9.22 -6.89
CA ARG A 120 1.86 10.34 -5.97
C ARG A 120 0.48 10.22 -5.30
N ARG A 121 0.17 9.01 -4.85
CA ARG A 121 -1.01 8.69 -4.04
C ARG A 121 -0.57 8.31 -2.63
N PRO A 122 -1.39 8.49 -1.60
CA PRO A 122 -1.10 7.95 -0.28
C PRO A 122 -0.71 6.48 -0.35
N ILE A 123 0.36 6.10 0.34
CA ILE A 123 0.86 4.72 0.35
C ILE A 123 0.74 4.19 1.77
N LEU A 124 -0.04 3.14 1.93
CA LEU A 124 -0.11 2.35 3.16
C LEU A 124 0.68 1.06 2.96
N MET A 125 1.77 0.91 3.69
CA MET A 125 2.49 -0.36 3.81
C MET A 125 2.16 -0.98 5.16
N VAL A 126 1.60 -2.18 5.17
CA VAL A 126 1.31 -2.94 6.40
C VAL A 126 2.31 -4.07 6.58
N GLU A 127 2.53 -4.47 7.82
CA GLU A 127 3.57 -5.40 8.24
C GLU A 127 4.97 -4.92 7.81
N SER A 128 5.29 -3.67 8.19
CA SER A 128 6.61 -3.11 7.92
C SER A 128 7.68 -3.83 8.75
N ASP A 129 8.85 -4.02 8.16
CA ASP A 129 10.04 -4.53 8.84
C ASP A 129 10.95 -3.41 9.38
N GLU A 130 10.49 -2.15 9.35
CA GLU A 130 11.25 -0.96 9.77
C GLU A 130 12.62 -0.78 9.09
N SER A 131 12.84 -1.48 7.97
CA SER A 131 14.08 -1.49 7.22
C SER A 131 14.14 -0.41 6.13
N VAL A 132 14.91 -0.67 5.09
CA VAL A 132 15.13 0.23 3.94
C VAL A 132 13.83 0.73 3.31
N VAL A 133 12.80 -0.12 3.18
CA VAL A 133 11.53 0.28 2.57
C VAL A 133 10.81 1.32 3.43
N ALA A 134 10.78 1.12 4.75
CA ALA A 134 10.19 2.09 5.68
C ALA A 134 10.91 3.44 5.63
N GLN A 135 12.23 3.44 5.55
CA GLN A 135 13.02 4.68 5.40
C GLN A 135 12.70 5.41 4.09
N ILE A 136 12.62 4.67 2.97
CA ILE A 136 12.26 5.24 1.67
C ILE A 136 10.86 5.87 1.71
N LEU A 137 9.88 5.18 2.29
CA LEU A 137 8.50 5.68 2.40
C LEU A 137 8.41 6.94 3.27
N ARG A 138 9.11 6.98 4.41
CA ARG A 138 9.16 8.18 5.26
C ARG A 138 9.76 9.38 4.54
N ALA A 139 10.82 9.16 3.77
CA ALA A 139 11.45 10.23 2.98
C ALA A 139 10.59 10.67 1.78
N HIS A 140 9.75 9.79 1.25
CA HIS A 140 8.85 10.11 0.15
C HIS A 140 7.74 11.08 0.56
N GLY A 141 7.24 10.97 1.80
CA GLY A 141 6.07 11.72 2.27
C GLY A 141 4.74 11.10 1.81
N GLY A 142 3.65 11.46 2.48
CA GLY A 142 2.31 10.92 2.15
C GLY A 142 2.18 9.40 2.28
N ALA A 143 3.06 8.76 3.04
CA ALA A 143 3.12 7.32 3.18
C ALA A 143 3.26 6.91 4.65
N LEU A 144 2.71 5.75 4.98
CA LEU A 144 2.86 5.09 6.27
C LEU A 144 3.47 3.69 6.06
N ALA A 145 4.52 3.38 6.80
CA ALA A 145 5.02 2.03 7.01
C ALA A 145 4.57 1.58 8.40
N ALA A 146 3.50 0.79 8.47
CA ALA A 146 2.83 0.42 9.72
C ALA A 146 3.39 -0.88 10.30
N THR A 147 3.58 -0.89 11.62
CA THR A 147 3.93 -2.07 12.42
C THR A 147 2.81 -2.45 13.38
N GLU A 148 1.83 -1.55 13.57
CA GLU A 148 0.74 -1.72 14.53
C GLU A 148 -0.61 -1.28 13.95
N VAL A 149 -1.67 -1.93 14.42
CA VAL A 149 -3.06 -1.65 14.01
C VAL A 149 -3.46 -0.19 14.23
N ALA A 150 -3.08 0.40 15.36
CA ALA A 150 -3.43 1.78 15.69
C ALA A 150 -2.92 2.80 14.66
N GLN A 151 -1.72 2.57 14.11
CA GLN A 151 -1.14 3.42 13.06
C GLN A 151 -1.97 3.35 11.76
N VAL A 152 -2.42 2.14 11.39
CA VAL A 152 -3.27 1.93 10.21
C VAL A 152 -4.62 2.62 10.40
N VAL A 153 -5.23 2.45 11.59
CA VAL A 153 -6.51 3.10 11.95
C VAL A 153 -6.39 4.61 11.81
N GLU A 154 -5.39 5.24 12.40
CA GLU A 154 -5.18 6.68 12.34
C GLU A 154 -4.98 7.16 10.89
N PHE A 155 -4.15 6.46 10.12
CA PHE A 155 -3.87 6.83 8.74
C PHE A 155 -5.10 6.73 7.84
N VAL A 156 -5.86 5.64 7.94
CA VAL A 156 -7.08 5.44 7.16
C VAL A 156 -8.17 6.43 7.58
N ALA A 157 -8.39 6.63 8.89
CA ALA A 157 -9.36 7.59 9.41
C ALA A 157 -9.07 9.01 8.93
N HIS A 158 -7.80 9.45 8.99
CA HIS A 158 -7.38 10.76 8.49
C HIS A 158 -7.79 10.98 7.02
N HIS A 159 -7.58 9.98 6.16
CA HIS A 159 -7.94 10.10 4.74
C HIS A 159 -9.45 10.07 4.52
N LEU A 160 -10.19 9.25 5.27
CA LEU A 160 -11.66 9.21 5.23
C LEU A 160 -12.28 10.55 5.64
N GLU A 161 -11.80 11.16 6.73
CA GLU A 161 -12.27 12.47 7.19
C GLU A 161 -12.02 13.56 6.14
N ARG A 162 -10.91 13.50 5.44
CA ARG A 162 -10.61 14.45 4.35
C ARG A 162 -11.56 14.27 3.17
N LEU A 163 -11.82 13.04 2.76
CA LEU A 163 -12.79 12.74 1.69
C LEU A 163 -14.20 13.18 2.09
N GLU A 164 -14.61 13.00 3.35
CA GLU A 164 -15.91 13.51 3.86
C GLU A 164 -16.03 15.03 3.76
N ARG A 165 -14.94 15.76 3.95
CA ARG A 165 -14.89 17.22 3.78
C ARG A 165 -14.77 17.66 2.30
N GLY A 166 -14.72 16.70 1.37
CA GLY A 166 -14.52 16.98 -0.06
C GLY A 166 -13.11 17.48 -0.40
N GLU A 167 -12.14 17.22 0.49
CA GLU A 167 -10.76 17.62 0.25
C GLU A 167 -10.09 16.65 -0.72
N VAL A 168 -9.43 17.19 -1.74
CA VAL A 168 -8.51 16.39 -2.58
C VAL A 168 -7.33 15.95 -1.73
N LEU A 169 -6.96 14.69 -1.79
CA LEU A 169 -5.74 14.22 -1.13
C LEU A 169 -4.55 14.97 -1.72
N PRO A 170 -3.75 15.69 -0.91
CA PRO A 170 -2.78 16.64 -1.43
C PRO A 170 -1.67 15.91 -2.17
N ILE A 171 -1.51 16.27 -3.42
CA ILE A 171 -0.35 15.89 -4.22
C ILE A 171 0.92 16.57 -3.65
N ASP A 172 0.75 17.65 -2.90
CA ASP A 172 1.86 18.51 -2.41
C ASP A 172 2.60 17.96 -1.18
N THR A 173 2.09 16.92 -0.52
CA THR A 173 2.80 16.28 0.59
C THR A 173 3.93 15.34 0.13
N PHE A 174 3.96 15.01 -1.16
CA PHE A 174 4.97 14.11 -1.71
C PHE A 174 6.24 14.89 -2.05
N THR A 175 7.37 14.42 -1.52
CA THR A 175 8.67 14.94 -1.89
C THR A 175 9.08 14.47 -3.27
N GLU A 176 10.10 15.08 -3.87
CA GLU A 176 10.69 14.60 -5.11
C GLU A 176 11.67 13.43 -4.91
N HIS A 177 11.67 12.85 -3.71
CA HIS A 177 12.57 11.77 -3.32
C HIS A 177 12.55 10.57 -4.28
N TYR A 178 11.40 10.29 -4.90
CA TYR A 178 11.26 9.20 -5.90
C TYR A 178 12.16 9.38 -7.13
N LYS A 179 12.57 10.62 -7.47
CA LYS A 179 13.35 10.89 -8.68
C LYS A 179 14.69 10.17 -8.70
N GLN A 180 15.31 9.98 -7.54
CA GLN A 180 16.59 9.25 -7.44
C GLN A 180 16.46 7.75 -7.77
N TYR A 181 15.25 7.19 -7.70
CA TYR A 181 14.98 5.78 -8.01
C TYR A 181 14.52 5.57 -9.47
N THR A 182 14.53 6.62 -10.29
CA THR A 182 14.24 6.45 -11.72
C THR A 182 15.39 5.71 -12.41
N ARG A 183 15.07 4.97 -13.47
CA ARG A 183 16.10 4.25 -14.24
C ARG A 183 17.19 5.19 -14.77
N ALA A 184 16.81 6.42 -15.16
CA ALA A 184 17.77 7.42 -15.61
C ALA A 184 18.73 7.85 -14.48
N ALA A 185 18.22 8.20 -13.30
CA ALA A 185 19.04 8.59 -12.16
C ALA A 185 19.95 7.43 -11.68
N MET A 186 19.43 6.21 -11.66
CA MET A 186 20.24 5.04 -11.32
C MET A 186 21.37 4.79 -12.35
N ALA A 187 21.05 4.90 -13.64
CA ALA A 187 22.07 4.75 -14.71
C ALA A 187 23.16 5.82 -14.60
N GLU A 188 22.78 7.06 -14.31
CA GLU A 188 23.73 8.16 -14.09
C GLU A 188 24.60 7.91 -12.86
N ALA A 189 24.04 7.46 -11.74
CA ALA A 189 24.81 7.10 -10.54
C ALA A 189 25.80 5.97 -10.80
N PHE A 190 25.42 4.95 -11.57
CA PHE A 190 26.34 3.89 -12.00
C PHE A 190 27.46 4.43 -12.90
N ALA A 191 27.12 5.28 -13.88
CA ALA A 191 28.12 5.87 -14.76
C ALA A 191 29.15 6.71 -13.98
N GLN A 192 28.70 7.49 -13.00
CA GLN A 192 29.58 8.25 -12.10
C GLN A 192 30.47 7.32 -11.30
N LEU A 193 29.94 6.26 -10.71
CA LEU A 193 30.71 5.27 -9.94
C LEU A 193 31.80 4.63 -10.81
N PHE A 194 31.48 4.19 -12.02
CA PHE A 194 32.47 3.61 -12.94
C PHE A 194 33.51 4.62 -13.40
N GLY A 195 33.12 5.90 -13.59
CA GLY A 195 34.07 6.97 -13.92
C GLY A 195 35.09 7.29 -12.83
N THR A 196 34.81 6.92 -11.58
CA THR A 196 35.76 7.08 -10.46
C THR A 196 36.72 5.91 -10.30
N LEU A 197 36.50 4.81 -11.02
CA LEU A 197 37.32 3.60 -10.96
C LEU A 197 38.38 3.54 -12.09
N VAL A 198 38.38 4.50 -12.99
CA VAL A 198 39.31 4.67 -14.09
C VAL A 198 40.24 5.86 -13.80
#